data_1dc10a7d83046f7c46ac70d37076eded
#
_entry.id   1dc10a7d83046f7c46ac70d37076eded
#
_cell.length_a   1.000
_cell.length_b   1.000
_cell.length_c   1.000
_cell.angle_alpha   90.00
_cell.angle_beta   90.00
_cell.angle_gamma   90.00
#
_symmetry.space_group_name_H-M   'P 1'
#
loop_
_entity.id
_entity.type
_entity.pdbx_description
1 polymer ?
#
loop_
_entity_poly.entity_id
_entity_poly.type
_entity_poly.pdbx_seq_one_letter_code
_entity_poly.pdbx_strand_id
1 'polypeptide(L)'
;MAVIAFNPPTGTAGIVVTRRKPGHFVVLTEDSRTDAVLAQGGVKLADALEKRAAISVHNAQQGPSDGSSLSPAAGVRSVDPYDVTIAMPAEDGEPVVSDADREAWGKWRVAYDVTIEAAPFKVTGILLLLPSQDPTSLTERGTELFLPVFAPTVLIDGVLLKDTPRDAILVNRSHIRRVNAGMR
;
A
#
# COMPACT_ATOMS: atom_id res chain seq x y z
N MET A 1 -12.87 61.10 12.91
CA MET A 1 -13.19 59.69 13.24
C MET A 1 -13.11 58.90 11.95
N ALA A 2 -11.99 58.19 11.71
CA ALA A 2 -11.75 57.44 10.48
C ALA A 2 -12.15 56.02 10.71
N VAL A 3 -13.08 55.50 9.91
CA VAL A 3 -13.53 54.11 9.92
C VAL A 3 -12.57 53.32 9.01
N ILE A 4 -11.77 52.43 9.60
CA ILE A 4 -10.92 51.49 8.88
C ILE A 4 -11.79 50.30 8.46
N ALA A 5 -12.04 50.18 7.16
CA ALA A 5 -12.70 48.99 6.59
C ALA A 5 -11.70 47.84 6.56
N PHE A 6 -11.98 46.76 7.26
CA PHE A 6 -11.24 45.50 7.25
C PHE A 6 -11.71 44.68 6.05
N ASN A 7 -10.86 44.58 5.03
CA ASN A 7 -11.09 43.64 3.93
C ASN A 7 -10.49 42.26 4.33
N PRO A 8 -11.28 41.18 4.47
CA PRO A 8 -10.72 39.87 4.64
C PRO A 8 -10.08 39.38 3.33
N PRO A 9 -8.96 38.64 3.40
CA PRO A 9 -8.33 38.09 2.20
C PRO A 9 -9.23 37.01 1.60
N THR A 10 -9.76 37.25 0.41
CA THR A 10 -10.43 36.26 -0.44
C THR A 10 -9.39 35.33 -1.06
N GLY A 11 -8.90 34.41 -0.24
CA GLY A 11 -8.12 33.27 -0.70
C GLY A 11 -8.95 32.00 -0.51
N THR A 12 -9.83 31.70 -1.45
CA THR A 12 -10.44 30.37 -1.53
C THR A 12 -9.36 29.40 -1.94
N ALA A 13 -8.69 28.80 -0.96
CA ALA A 13 -7.90 27.60 -1.20
C ALA A 13 -8.86 26.53 -1.72
N GLY A 14 -8.90 26.38 -3.04
CA GLY A 14 -9.66 25.33 -3.68
C GLY A 14 -9.16 24.00 -3.14
N ILE A 15 -10.03 23.30 -2.39
CA ILE A 15 -9.79 21.90 -2.04
C ILE A 15 -9.77 21.17 -3.37
N VAL A 16 -8.56 20.80 -3.83
CA VAL A 16 -8.40 19.90 -4.97
C VAL A 16 -8.88 18.54 -4.50
N VAL A 17 -10.16 18.25 -4.73
CA VAL A 17 -10.71 16.91 -4.52
C VAL A 17 -10.14 16.04 -5.64
N THR A 18 -9.01 15.41 -5.39
CA THR A 18 -8.47 14.41 -6.30
C THR A 18 -9.49 13.27 -6.35
N ARG A 19 -10.17 13.13 -7.50
CA ARG A 19 -11.15 12.07 -7.70
C ARG A 19 -10.41 10.74 -7.74
N ARG A 20 -10.52 9.95 -6.69
CA ARG A 20 -9.91 8.61 -6.61
C ARG A 20 -10.43 7.75 -7.77
N LYS A 21 -9.52 7.02 -8.40
CA LYS A 21 -9.84 6.07 -9.47
C LYS A 21 -9.98 4.68 -8.85
N PRO A 22 -11.20 4.10 -8.88
CA PRO A 22 -11.41 2.76 -8.37
C PRO A 22 -10.46 1.76 -9.04
N GLY A 23 -9.83 0.91 -8.21
CA GLY A 23 -9.01 -0.18 -8.69
C GLY A 23 -7.65 0.21 -9.28
N HIS A 24 -7.19 1.47 -9.21
CA HIS A 24 -5.86 1.87 -9.63
C HIS A 24 -4.84 1.56 -8.53
N PHE A 25 -3.83 0.77 -8.86
CA PHE A 25 -2.88 0.24 -7.88
C PHE A 25 -1.47 0.05 -8.47
N VAL A 26 -0.52 -0.14 -7.58
CA VAL A 26 0.87 -0.44 -7.88
C VAL A 26 1.25 -1.76 -7.22
N VAL A 27 1.93 -2.62 -7.94
CA VAL A 27 2.59 -3.80 -7.37
C VAL A 27 4.08 -3.76 -7.64
N LEU A 28 4.84 -4.19 -6.64
CA LEU A 28 6.28 -4.33 -6.70
C LEU A 28 6.62 -5.82 -6.58
N THR A 29 7.40 -6.29 -7.53
CA THR A 29 8.09 -7.58 -7.45
C THR A 29 9.56 -7.34 -7.12
N GLU A 30 10.38 -8.38 -7.02
CA GLU A 30 11.83 -8.24 -6.79
C GLU A 30 12.48 -7.31 -7.82
N ASP A 31 12.10 -7.44 -9.09
CA ASP A 31 12.78 -6.78 -10.22
C ASP A 31 11.96 -5.67 -10.89
N SER A 32 10.68 -5.59 -10.63
CA SER A 32 9.81 -4.71 -11.40
C SER A 32 8.71 -4.04 -10.59
N ARG A 33 8.26 -2.92 -11.12
CA ARG A 33 7.05 -2.21 -10.72
C ARG A 33 6.03 -2.30 -11.84
N THR A 34 4.79 -2.58 -11.49
CA THR A 34 3.65 -2.53 -12.40
C THR A 34 2.57 -1.64 -11.81
N ASP A 35 2.21 -0.59 -12.54
CA ASP A 35 1.06 0.28 -12.26
C ASP A 35 -0.08 -0.16 -13.15
N ALA A 36 -1.25 -0.47 -12.59
CA ALA A 36 -2.35 -1.02 -13.37
C ALA A 36 -3.72 -0.71 -12.74
N VAL A 37 -4.77 -1.02 -13.48
CA VAL A 37 -6.15 -0.93 -13.00
C VAL A 37 -6.77 -2.32 -12.98
N LEU A 38 -7.47 -2.67 -11.89
CA LEU A 38 -8.23 -3.93 -11.80
C LEU A 38 -9.26 -3.99 -12.94
N ALA A 39 -9.29 -5.09 -13.67
CA ALA A 39 -10.27 -5.29 -14.74
C ALA A 39 -11.68 -5.46 -14.17
N GLN A 40 -11.81 -5.98 -12.96
CA GLN A 40 -13.08 -6.15 -12.27
C GLN A 40 -13.37 -4.92 -11.40
N GLY A 41 -14.28 -4.07 -11.82
CA GLY A 41 -14.72 -2.91 -11.04
C GLY A 41 -15.39 -3.28 -9.72
N GLY A 42 -15.23 -2.42 -8.71
CA GLY A 42 -15.87 -2.58 -7.39
C GLY A 42 -15.24 -3.62 -6.47
N VAL A 43 -14.15 -4.29 -6.88
CA VAL A 43 -13.38 -5.19 -6.03
C VAL A 43 -12.22 -4.42 -5.39
N LYS A 44 -12.05 -4.52 -4.06
CA LYS A 44 -10.89 -3.96 -3.37
C LYS A 44 -9.63 -4.74 -3.73
N LEU A 45 -8.50 -4.04 -3.82
CA LEU A 45 -7.21 -4.66 -4.13
C LEU A 45 -6.86 -5.80 -3.14
N ALA A 46 -7.05 -5.56 -1.84
CA ALA A 46 -6.80 -6.58 -0.80
C ALA A 46 -7.61 -7.86 -1.05
N ASP A 47 -8.90 -7.72 -1.34
CA ASP A 47 -9.78 -8.88 -1.60
C ASP A 47 -9.38 -9.61 -2.88
N ALA A 48 -8.93 -8.89 -3.90
CA ALA A 48 -8.45 -9.49 -5.14
C ALA A 48 -7.19 -10.33 -4.92
N LEU A 49 -6.23 -9.80 -4.15
CA LEU A 49 -4.96 -10.46 -3.83
C LEU A 49 -5.16 -11.71 -2.94
N GLU A 50 -6.08 -11.65 -1.98
CA GLU A 50 -6.37 -12.77 -1.08
C GLU A 50 -7.06 -13.97 -1.77
N LYS A 51 -7.64 -13.78 -2.94
CA LYS A 51 -8.17 -14.90 -3.76
C LYS A 51 -7.08 -15.85 -4.25
N ARG A 52 -5.81 -15.46 -4.21
CA ARG A 52 -4.64 -16.27 -4.60
C ARG A 52 -4.72 -16.81 -6.02
N ALA A 53 -5.43 -16.11 -6.88
CA ALA A 53 -5.58 -16.39 -8.30
C ALA A 53 -5.08 -15.19 -9.10
N ALA A 54 -4.64 -15.42 -10.32
CA ALA A 54 -4.20 -14.35 -11.22
C ALA A 54 -5.26 -13.26 -11.36
N ILE A 55 -4.86 -12.02 -11.08
CA ILE A 55 -5.72 -10.85 -11.09
C ILE A 55 -5.68 -10.23 -12.47
N SER A 56 -6.83 -10.16 -13.13
CA SER A 56 -6.93 -9.51 -14.44
C SER A 56 -6.77 -7.99 -14.31
N VAL A 57 -5.95 -7.40 -15.16
CA VAL A 57 -5.63 -5.97 -15.17
C VAL A 57 -5.71 -5.38 -16.56
N HIS A 58 -5.82 -4.06 -16.63
CA HIS A 58 -5.71 -3.28 -17.86
C HIS A 58 -4.93 -1.98 -17.62
N ASN A 59 -4.56 -1.30 -18.70
CA ASN A 59 -3.79 -0.06 -18.68
C ASN A 59 -2.46 -0.22 -17.91
N ALA A 60 -1.85 -1.40 -17.98
CA ALA A 60 -0.61 -1.66 -17.27
C ALA A 60 0.55 -0.82 -17.82
N GLN A 61 1.31 -0.24 -16.90
CA GLN A 61 2.63 0.33 -17.14
C GLN A 61 3.64 -0.45 -16.33
N GLN A 62 4.80 -0.71 -16.87
CA GLN A 62 5.84 -1.47 -16.19
C GLN A 62 7.20 -0.80 -16.31
N GLY A 63 8.03 -0.97 -15.31
CA GLY A 63 9.39 -0.47 -15.24
C GLY A 63 10.16 -1.07 -14.07
N PRO A 64 11.35 -0.55 -13.76
CA PRO A 64 12.12 -0.95 -12.59
C PRO A 64 11.34 -0.75 -11.29
N SER A 65 11.65 -1.56 -10.27
CA SER A 65 10.95 -1.52 -8.97
C SER A 65 11.07 -0.17 -8.25
N ASP A 66 12.11 0.64 -8.55
CA ASP A 66 12.28 1.99 -8.03
C ASP A 66 11.35 3.04 -8.67
N GLY A 67 10.61 2.66 -9.73
CA GLY A 67 9.70 3.56 -10.45
C GLY A 67 10.37 4.62 -11.30
N SER A 68 11.69 4.52 -11.55
CA SER A 68 12.47 5.53 -12.27
C SER A 68 11.99 5.77 -13.71
N SER A 69 11.43 4.74 -14.35
CA SER A 69 10.85 4.85 -15.68
C SER A 69 9.74 3.83 -15.88
N LEU A 70 8.52 4.30 -16.12
CA LEU A 70 7.38 3.45 -16.45
C LEU A 70 7.06 3.60 -17.94
N SER A 71 6.76 2.49 -18.59
CA SER A 71 6.33 2.48 -19.98
C SER A 71 5.10 1.59 -20.16
N PRO A 72 4.23 1.89 -21.15
CA PRO A 72 3.05 1.07 -21.41
C PRO A 72 3.41 -0.40 -21.66
N ALA A 73 2.76 -1.30 -20.93
CA ALA A 73 3.00 -2.74 -20.97
C ALA A 73 1.75 -3.48 -21.48
N ALA A 74 1.43 -3.31 -22.76
CA ALA A 74 0.22 -3.87 -23.37
C ALA A 74 0.11 -5.41 -23.27
N GLY A 75 1.23 -6.11 -23.06
CA GLY A 75 1.29 -7.56 -22.84
C GLY A 75 0.89 -7.99 -21.44
N VAL A 76 0.95 -7.11 -20.44
CA VAL A 76 0.58 -7.42 -19.06
C VAL A 76 -0.93 -7.33 -18.90
N ARG A 77 -1.58 -8.48 -18.81
CA ARG A 77 -3.05 -8.59 -18.66
C ARG A 77 -3.47 -9.21 -17.32
N SER A 78 -2.52 -9.74 -16.58
CA SER A 78 -2.75 -10.30 -15.26
C SER A 78 -1.52 -10.16 -14.38
N VAL A 79 -1.75 -10.16 -13.06
CA VAL A 79 -0.74 -10.17 -12.01
C VAL A 79 -0.97 -11.41 -11.17
N ASP A 80 0.09 -12.19 -10.93
CA ASP A 80 0.04 -13.31 -9.99
C ASP A 80 0.31 -12.78 -8.57
N PRO A 81 -0.62 -12.95 -7.61
CA PRO A 81 -0.40 -12.51 -6.23
C PRO A 81 0.84 -13.10 -5.57
N TYR A 82 1.28 -14.28 -5.99
CA TYR A 82 2.46 -14.92 -5.42
C TYR A 82 3.78 -14.27 -5.86
N ASP A 83 3.81 -13.61 -7.02
CA ASP A 83 4.98 -12.87 -7.49
C ASP A 83 5.09 -11.47 -6.87
N VAL A 84 4.00 -10.98 -6.29
CA VAL A 84 3.93 -9.64 -5.70
C VAL A 84 4.57 -9.64 -4.32
N THR A 85 5.57 -8.80 -4.11
CA THR A 85 6.18 -8.56 -2.79
C THR A 85 5.44 -7.48 -2.02
N ILE A 86 5.11 -6.36 -2.68
CA ILE A 86 4.37 -5.24 -2.10
C ILE A 86 3.26 -4.84 -3.05
N ALA A 87 2.07 -4.59 -2.51
CA ALA A 87 0.97 -3.97 -3.23
C ALA A 87 0.50 -2.71 -2.50
N MET A 88 0.21 -1.65 -3.25
CA MET A 88 -0.20 -0.37 -2.70
C MET A 88 -1.18 0.34 -3.64
N PRO A 89 -2.02 1.27 -3.12
CA PRO A 89 -2.83 2.10 -3.98
C PRO A 89 -1.91 2.99 -4.83
N ALA A 90 -2.28 3.27 -6.07
CA ALA A 90 -1.68 4.36 -6.82
C ALA A 90 -2.02 5.70 -6.15
N GLU A 91 -1.36 6.80 -6.54
CA GLU A 91 -1.56 8.13 -5.96
C GLU A 91 -3.03 8.56 -5.95
N ASP A 92 -3.77 8.21 -7.01
CA ASP A 92 -5.20 8.47 -7.16
C ASP A 92 -6.08 7.24 -6.88
N GLY A 93 -5.48 6.16 -6.34
CA GLY A 93 -6.15 4.89 -6.04
C GLY A 93 -6.97 4.90 -4.74
N GLU A 94 -7.79 3.87 -4.57
CA GLU A 94 -8.52 3.65 -3.32
C GLU A 94 -7.59 3.05 -2.26
N PRO A 95 -7.74 3.39 -0.96
CA PRO A 95 -6.96 2.81 0.12
C PRO A 95 -7.09 1.29 0.16
N VAL A 96 -5.99 0.58 0.43
CA VAL A 96 -6.00 -0.89 0.57
C VAL A 96 -6.74 -1.35 1.84
N VAL A 97 -6.84 -0.49 2.85
CA VAL A 97 -7.65 -0.70 4.06
C VAL A 97 -8.60 0.48 4.20
N SER A 98 -9.88 0.22 4.39
CA SER A 98 -10.86 1.28 4.61
C SER A 98 -10.69 1.94 5.99
N ASP A 99 -11.12 3.20 6.13
CA ASP A 99 -11.10 3.89 7.43
C ASP A 99 -11.95 3.15 8.47
N ALA A 100 -13.08 2.57 8.06
CA ALA A 100 -13.95 1.77 8.93
C ALA A 100 -13.25 0.50 9.44
N ASP A 101 -12.53 -0.22 8.56
CA ASP A 101 -11.76 -1.41 8.96
C ASP A 101 -10.62 -1.02 9.90
N ARG A 102 -9.91 0.09 9.60
CA ARG A 102 -8.83 0.61 10.46
C ARG A 102 -9.36 0.96 11.85
N GLU A 103 -10.48 1.67 11.94
CA GLU A 103 -11.10 2.03 13.21
C GLU A 103 -11.55 0.79 14.00
N ALA A 104 -12.18 -0.17 13.31
CA ALA A 104 -12.59 -1.43 13.92
C ALA A 104 -11.39 -2.20 14.48
N TRP A 105 -10.30 -2.31 13.72
CA TRP A 105 -9.09 -3.01 14.16
C TRP A 105 -8.38 -2.30 15.31
N GLY A 106 -8.36 -0.97 15.33
CA GLY A 106 -7.76 -0.19 16.41
C GLY A 106 -8.39 -0.42 17.78
N LYS A 107 -9.65 -0.92 17.84
CA LYS A 107 -10.36 -1.16 19.10
C LYS A 107 -9.93 -2.42 19.85
N TRP A 108 -9.41 -3.43 19.14
CA TRP A 108 -9.15 -4.76 19.72
C TRP A 108 -7.86 -5.43 19.23
N ARG A 109 -7.09 -4.77 18.40
CA ARG A 109 -5.75 -5.23 17.98
C ARG A 109 -4.66 -4.44 18.70
N VAL A 110 -3.51 -5.05 18.87
CA VAL A 110 -2.31 -4.44 19.45
C VAL A 110 -1.44 -3.88 18.33
N ALA A 111 -0.96 -2.65 18.52
CA ALA A 111 -0.07 -2.00 17.56
C ALA A 111 1.39 -2.33 17.86
N TYR A 112 2.13 -2.72 16.82
CA TYR A 112 3.56 -2.98 16.87
C TYR A 112 4.27 -2.10 15.84
N ASP A 113 5.32 -1.41 16.28
CA ASP A 113 6.28 -0.80 15.34
C ASP A 113 7.12 -1.93 14.75
N VAL A 114 7.14 -2.05 13.42
CA VAL A 114 7.81 -3.17 12.75
C VAL A 114 8.81 -2.70 11.71
N THR A 115 9.83 -3.55 11.53
CA THR A 115 10.73 -3.53 10.38
C THR A 115 10.65 -4.89 9.72
N ILE A 116 10.18 -4.93 8.47
CA ILE A 116 10.01 -6.13 7.66
C ILE A 116 11.07 -6.13 6.56
N GLU A 117 11.81 -7.22 6.45
CA GLU A 117 12.76 -7.47 5.37
C GLU A 117 12.13 -8.44 4.37
N ALA A 118 11.87 -7.97 3.18
CA ALA A 118 11.34 -8.72 2.02
C ALA A 118 12.14 -8.30 0.78
N ALA A 119 13.36 -8.82 0.65
CA ALA A 119 14.35 -8.34 -0.34
C ALA A 119 13.76 -8.20 -1.75
N PRO A 120 14.14 -7.12 -2.48
CA PRO A 120 15.11 -6.07 -2.12
C PRO A 120 14.55 -4.99 -1.18
N PHE A 121 13.31 -5.16 -0.72
CA PHE A 121 12.58 -4.17 0.07
C PHE A 121 12.85 -4.31 1.56
N LYS A 122 12.89 -3.15 2.23
CA LYS A 122 12.80 -3.01 3.67
C LYS A 122 11.65 -2.07 4.00
N VAL A 123 10.67 -2.58 4.72
CA VAL A 123 9.44 -1.85 5.08
C VAL A 123 9.45 -1.58 6.57
N THR A 124 9.27 -0.33 6.97
CA THR A 124 9.01 0.06 8.36
C THR A 124 7.60 0.62 8.45
N GLY A 125 6.93 0.40 9.58
CA GLY A 125 5.58 0.89 9.80
C GLY A 125 4.91 0.25 11.00
N ILE A 126 3.59 0.23 11.01
CA ILE A 126 2.80 -0.28 12.11
C ILE A 126 2.00 -1.49 11.64
N LEU A 127 2.08 -2.59 12.39
CA LEU A 127 1.17 -3.73 12.26
C LEU A 127 0.14 -3.72 13.38
N LEU A 128 -1.10 -4.04 13.03
CA LEU A 128 -2.19 -4.25 13.98
C LEU A 128 -2.48 -5.75 14.07
N LEU A 129 -2.08 -6.39 15.16
CA LEU A 129 -2.20 -7.84 15.37
C LEU A 129 -3.17 -8.17 16.50
N LEU A 130 -3.74 -9.37 16.48
CA LEU A 130 -4.49 -9.87 17.62
C LEU A 130 -3.57 -9.98 18.86
N PRO A 131 -4.09 -9.77 20.09
CA PRO A 131 -3.27 -9.83 21.30
C PRO A 131 -2.51 -11.16 21.50
N SER A 132 -2.99 -12.23 20.87
CA SER A 132 -2.37 -13.56 20.92
C SER A 132 -1.35 -13.82 19.81
N GLN A 133 -1.17 -12.89 18.86
CA GLN A 133 -0.26 -13.06 17.74
C GLN A 133 1.10 -12.46 18.08
N ASP A 134 2.16 -13.25 17.85
CA ASP A 134 3.54 -12.79 17.94
C ASP A 134 3.96 -12.21 16.57
N PRO A 135 4.42 -10.94 16.51
CA PRO A 135 4.92 -10.37 15.27
C PRO A 135 6.07 -11.16 14.62
N THR A 136 6.89 -11.86 15.40
CA THR A 136 8.01 -12.65 14.88
C THR A 136 7.53 -13.91 14.16
N SER A 137 6.34 -14.41 14.49
CA SER A 137 5.72 -15.58 13.83
C SER A 137 5.11 -15.26 12.45
N LEU A 138 5.14 -14.00 12.01
CA LEU A 138 4.59 -13.58 10.72
C LEU A 138 5.33 -14.17 9.51
N THR A 139 6.56 -14.67 9.70
CA THR A 139 7.30 -15.44 8.69
C THR A 139 6.78 -16.86 8.54
N GLU A 140 6.02 -17.36 9.52
CA GLU A 140 5.40 -18.68 9.46
C GLU A 140 4.15 -18.67 8.55
N ARG A 141 3.72 -19.85 8.13
CA ARG A 141 2.52 -19.99 7.28
C ARG A 141 1.28 -19.53 8.05
N GLY A 142 0.61 -18.51 7.52
CA GLY A 142 -0.66 -17.98 8.03
C GLY A 142 -1.78 -18.10 7.00
N THR A 143 -3.00 -17.75 7.42
CA THR A 143 -4.18 -17.76 6.55
C THR A 143 -4.17 -16.62 5.54
N GLU A 144 -3.67 -15.45 5.92
CA GLU A 144 -3.59 -14.26 5.07
C GLU A 144 -2.29 -14.27 4.26
N LEU A 145 -2.39 -14.03 2.96
CA LEU A 145 -1.23 -13.91 2.07
C LEU A 145 -0.58 -12.53 2.21
N PHE A 146 -1.38 -11.50 2.41
CA PHE A 146 -0.93 -10.13 2.50
C PHE A 146 -1.17 -9.53 3.88
N LEU A 147 -0.16 -8.82 4.40
CA LEU A 147 -0.22 -8.11 5.68
C LEU A 147 -0.33 -6.61 5.44
N PRO A 148 -1.35 -5.92 5.97
CA PRO A 148 -1.43 -4.47 5.91
C PRO A 148 -0.44 -3.84 6.89
N VAL A 149 0.45 -3.01 6.36
CA VAL A 149 1.39 -2.18 7.13
C VAL A 149 0.95 -0.74 7.04
N PHE A 150 0.65 -0.12 8.17
CA PHE A 150 0.19 1.27 8.29
C PHE A 150 1.35 2.23 8.45
N ALA A 151 1.15 3.49 8.02
CA ALA A 151 2.17 4.55 8.01
C ALA A 151 3.53 4.03 7.49
N PRO A 152 3.55 3.40 6.31
CA PRO A 152 4.72 2.69 5.82
C PRO A 152 5.82 3.65 5.36
N THR A 153 7.07 3.19 5.51
CA THR A 153 8.23 3.71 4.79
C THR A 153 8.88 2.54 4.09
N VAL A 154 9.08 2.63 2.79
CA VAL A 154 9.67 1.57 1.97
C VAL A 154 11.03 2.01 1.46
N LEU A 155 12.04 1.16 1.66
CA LEU A 155 13.37 1.29 1.07
C LEU A 155 13.57 0.16 0.06
N ILE A 156 14.18 0.47 -1.08
CA ILE A 156 14.67 -0.48 -2.08
C ILE A 156 16.19 -0.36 -2.09
N ASP A 157 16.90 -1.42 -1.74
CA ASP A 157 18.37 -1.43 -1.63
C ASP A 157 18.91 -0.25 -0.79
N GLY A 158 18.18 0.13 0.25
CA GLY A 158 18.53 1.24 1.13
C GLY A 158 18.11 2.65 0.65
N VAL A 159 17.52 2.76 -0.53
CA VAL A 159 17.02 4.03 -1.09
C VAL A 159 15.53 4.17 -0.85
N LEU A 160 15.09 5.35 -0.38
CA LEU A 160 13.68 5.63 -0.09
C LEU A 160 12.82 5.64 -1.35
N LEU A 161 11.76 4.83 -1.36
CA LEU A 161 10.70 4.87 -2.36
C LEU A 161 9.78 6.07 -2.09
N LYS A 162 9.85 7.10 -2.96
CA LYS A 162 9.24 8.42 -2.71
C LYS A 162 7.72 8.42 -2.77
N ASP A 163 7.11 7.56 -3.57
CA ASP A 163 5.67 7.48 -3.81
C ASP A 163 4.96 6.44 -2.93
N THR A 164 5.60 6.05 -1.82
CA THR A 164 4.96 5.20 -0.80
C THR A 164 3.75 5.93 -0.20
N PRO A 165 2.55 5.33 -0.23
CA PRO A 165 1.35 5.95 0.34
C PRO A 165 1.48 6.10 1.86
N ARG A 166 0.89 7.16 2.40
CA ARG A 166 0.96 7.45 3.86
C ARG A 166 0.08 6.53 4.71
N ASP A 167 -0.99 6.00 4.12
CA ASP A 167 -2.02 5.26 4.88
C ASP A 167 -1.60 3.83 5.16
N ALA A 168 -1.60 2.98 4.15
CA ALA A 168 -1.22 1.58 4.29
C ALA A 168 -0.76 0.99 2.95
N ILE A 169 0.10 -0.03 3.06
CA ILE A 169 0.49 -0.93 1.97
C ILE A 169 0.23 -2.37 2.39
N LEU A 170 0.22 -3.27 1.42
CA LEU A 170 0.12 -4.70 1.63
C LEU A 170 1.47 -5.36 1.36
N VAL A 171 2.00 -6.10 2.33
CA VAL A 171 3.25 -6.85 2.19
C VAL A 171 2.94 -8.33 2.13
N ASN A 172 3.43 -9.00 1.08
CA ASN A 172 3.21 -10.43 0.91
C ASN A 172 4.02 -11.22 1.92
N ARG A 173 3.32 -12.00 2.74
CA ARG A 173 3.91 -12.82 3.80
C ARG A 173 4.93 -13.83 3.27
N SER A 174 4.69 -14.41 2.09
CA SER A 174 5.59 -15.40 1.50
C SER A 174 6.98 -14.88 1.12
N HIS A 175 7.11 -13.56 0.95
CA HIS A 175 8.38 -12.90 0.65
C HIS A 175 9.10 -12.36 1.89
N ILE A 176 8.47 -12.41 3.07
CA ILE A 176 9.07 -11.91 4.32
C ILE A 176 10.17 -12.87 4.77
N ARG A 177 11.38 -12.34 4.91
CA ARG A 177 12.54 -13.09 5.42
C ARG A 177 12.77 -12.85 6.91
N ARG A 178 12.45 -11.65 7.40
CA ARG A 178 12.65 -11.26 8.80
C ARG A 178 11.64 -10.20 9.21
N VAL A 179 11.19 -10.28 10.45
CA VAL A 179 10.42 -9.24 11.12
C VAL A 179 11.11 -8.90 12.43
N ASN A 180 11.39 -7.60 12.64
CA ASN A 180 11.76 -7.06 13.94
C ASN A 180 10.59 -6.21 14.42
N ALA A 181 10.13 -6.41 15.62
CA ALA A 181 8.96 -5.71 16.17
C ALA A 181 9.24 -5.23 17.60
N GLY A 182 8.65 -4.06 17.92
CA GLY A 182 8.56 -3.52 19.27
C GLY A 182 7.11 -3.16 19.57
N MET A 183 6.65 -3.41 20.79
CA MET A 183 5.33 -2.95 21.21
C MET A 183 5.32 -1.42 21.26
N ARG A 184 4.27 -0.81 20.69
CA ARG A 184 4.12 0.64 20.62
C ARG A 184 3.47 1.21 21.87
#